data_b5c25bea0a15025cd3cd0ffbe8510fb9
#
_entry.id   b5c25bea0a15025cd3cd0ffbe8510fb9
#
_cell.length_a   1.000
_cell.length_b   1.000
_cell.length_c   1.000
_cell.angle_alpha   90.00
_cell.angle_beta   90.00
_cell.angle_gamma   90.00
#
_symmetry.space_group_name_H-M   'P 1'
#
loop_
_entity.id
_entity.type
_entity.pdbx_description
1 polymer ?
#
loop_
_entity_poly.entity_id
_entity_poly.type
_entity_poly.pdbx_seq_one_letter_code
_entity_poly.pdbx_strand_id
1 'polypeptide(L)'
;VLAMVLLLVVMILPSMAVVREKEIGTLEQIIVTPLAPWQLIIGKLAPFVAIGLIDLLLATGVARWLFGVPLRGSLTLLVLLTLLYLLNTLGLGLLVSTLVNTQQQAMMFSAFVIMVPMIYLSGLIFPIENMPHAIQIVTYAVPVRYYANIIRGIFLRGSGLAVLWPDALALLGIGTLLLTLASRRFRKSLD
;
A
#
# COMPACT_ATOMS: atom_id res chain seq x y z
N VAL A 1 3.35 -11.19 8.10
CA VAL A 1 3.61 -11.68 6.74
C VAL A 1 2.60 -11.09 5.77
N LEU A 2 1.26 -11.27 5.96
CA LEU A 2 0.20 -10.82 5.03
C LEU A 2 0.34 -9.33 4.65
N ALA A 3 0.51 -8.44 5.64
CA ALA A 3 0.72 -7.00 5.39
C ALA A 3 1.97 -6.69 4.54
N MET A 4 3.01 -7.49 4.68
CA MET A 4 4.27 -7.32 3.93
C MET A 4 4.13 -7.82 2.48
N VAL A 5 3.45 -8.94 2.27
CA VAL A 5 3.22 -9.49 0.93
C VAL A 5 2.38 -8.49 0.12
N LEU A 6 1.29 -7.99 0.70
CA LEU A 6 0.47 -6.95 0.08
C LEU A 6 1.26 -5.67 -0.21
N LEU A 7 2.12 -5.23 0.72
CA LEU A 7 2.97 -4.06 0.49
C LEU A 7 3.88 -4.28 -0.72
N LEU A 8 4.55 -5.43 -0.77
CA LEU A 8 5.51 -5.75 -1.82
C LEU A 8 4.84 -5.82 -3.20
N VAL A 9 3.81 -6.64 -3.32
CA VAL A 9 3.12 -6.88 -4.60
C VAL A 9 2.44 -5.61 -5.10
N VAL A 10 1.62 -4.98 -4.24
CA VAL A 10 0.76 -3.85 -4.64
C VAL A 10 1.51 -2.52 -4.70
N MET A 11 2.73 -2.42 -4.20
CA MET A 11 3.56 -1.23 -4.36
C MET A 11 4.49 -1.34 -5.59
N ILE A 12 5.16 -2.48 -5.75
CA ILE A 12 6.16 -2.65 -6.81
C ILE A 12 5.51 -2.73 -8.20
N LEU A 13 4.46 -3.55 -8.35
CA LEU A 13 3.84 -3.77 -9.66
C LEU A 13 3.29 -2.49 -10.31
N PRO A 14 2.49 -1.65 -9.62
CA PRO A 14 2.03 -0.39 -10.20
C PRO A 14 3.16 0.59 -10.48
N SER A 15 4.16 0.66 -9.58
CA SER A 15 5.32 1.51 -9.78
C SER A 15 6.06 1.16 -11.06
N MET A 16 6.36 -0.13 -11.28
CA MET A 16 7.01 -0.63 -12.49
C MET A 16 6.13 -0.43 -13.74
N ALA A 17 4.82 -0.66 -13.65
CA ALA A 17 3.91 -0.50 -14.77
C ALA A 17 3.88 0.94 -15.29
N VAL A 18 3.79 1.93 -14.37
CA VAL A 18 3.81 3.35 -14.75
C VAL A 18 5.19 3.77 -15.29
N VAL A 19 6.28 3.31 -14.67
CA VAL A 19 7.64 3.64 -15.13
C VAL A 19 7.93 3.01 -16.49
N ARG A 20 7.41 1.81 -16.77
CA ARG A 20 7.54 1.17 -18.08
C ARG A 20 6.95 2.03 -19.19
N GLU A 21 5.78 2.61 -18.98
CA GLU A 21 5.16 3.50 -19.97
C GLU A 21 5.99 4.77 -20.18
N LYS A 22 6.62 5.29 -19.13
CA LYS A 22 7.57 6.41 -19.20
C LYS A 22 8.83 6.03 -19.98
N GLU A 23 9.37 4.84 -19.74
CA GLU A 23 10.58 4.30 -20.37
C GLU A 23 10.39 4.06 -21.88
N ILE A 24 9.19 3.62 -22.30
CA ILE A 24 8.84 3.34 -23.70
C ILE A 24 8.35 4.62 -24.44
N GLY A 25 8.08 5.73 -23.70
CA GLY A 25 7.56 6.97 -24.28
C GLY A 25 6.06 6.95 -24.60
N THR A 26 5.32 5.91 -24.19
CA THR A 26 3.87 5.83 -24.42
C THR A 26 3.07 6.74 -23.50
N LEU A 27 3.69 7.24 -22.43
CA LEU A 27 3.06 8.17 -21.50
C LEU A 27 2.65 9.48 -22.21
N GLU A 28 3.49 9.98 -23.12
CA GLU A 28 3.21 11.20 -23.90
C GLU A 28 1.99 11.05 -24.80
N GLN A 29 1.78 9.85 -25.37
CA GLN A 29 0.62 9.57 -26.21
C GLN A 29 -0.69 9.57 -25.41
N ILE A 30 -0.64 9.18 -24.14
CA ILE A 30 -1.81 9.15 -23.25
C ILE A 30 -2.20 10.57 -22.81
N ILE A 31 -1.26 11.50 -22.71
CA ILE A 31 -1.48 12.89 -22.30
C ILE A 31 -2.27 13.66 -23.38
N VAL A 32 -2.10 13.34 -24.64
CA VAL A 32 -2.82 13.98 -25.76
C VAL A 32 -4.31 13.54 -25.81
N THR A 33 -4.68 12.50 -25.04
CA THR A 33 -6.09 12.07 -24.97
C THR A 33 -6.93 13.04 -24.12
N PRO A 34 -8.23 13.26 -24.44
CA PRO A 34 -9.11 14.16 -23.68
C PRO A 34 -9.57 13.58 -22.33
N LEU A 35 -8.74 12.73 -21.70
CA LEU A 35 -9.03 12.10 -20.41
C LEU A 35 -8.58 12.99 -19.25
N ALA A 36 -9.41 13.11 -18.23
CA ALA A 36 -9.01 13.81 -17.02
C ALA A 36 -7.92 12.99 -16.26
N PRO A 37 -6.90 13.65 -15.68
CA PRO A 37 -5.78 12.96 -15.00
C PRO A 37 -6.20 11.93 -13.95
N TRP A 38 -7.31 12.18 -13.24
CA TRP A 38 -7.84 11.24 -12.25
C TRP A 38 -8.40 9.95 -12.87
N GLN A 39 -8.98 10.04 -14.09
CA GLN A 39 -9.50 8.86 -14.82
C GLN A 39 -8.35 7.95 -15.24
N LEU A 40 -7.24 8.53 -15.67
CA LEU A 40 -6.01 7.79 -15.99
C LEU A 40 -5.45 7.07 -14.75
N ILE A 41 -5.37 7.78 -13.63
CA ILE A 41 -4.85 7.21 -12.38
C ILE A 41 -5.73 6.05 -11.90
N ILE A 42 -7.06 6.25 -11.86
CA ILE A 42 -8.00 5.21 -11.44
C ILE A 42 -7.95 4.02 -12.39
N GLY A 43 -8.00 4.25 -13.70
CA GLY A 43 -7.94 3.19 -14.70
C GLY A 43 -6.67 2.34 -14.59
N LYS A 44 -5.53 2.97 -14.30
CA LYS A 44 -4.25 2.26 -14.09
C LYS A 44 -4.18 1.52 -12.76
N LEU A 45 -4.74 2.07 -11.70
CA LEU A 45 -4.66 1.49 -10.37
C LEU A 45 -5.71 0.40 -10.13
N ALA A 46 -6.86 0.45 -10.81
CA ALA A 46 -7.95 -0.52 -10.63
C ALA A 46 -7.53 -1.99 -10.76
N PRO A 47 -6.75 -2.42 -11.78
CA PRO A 47 -6.32 -3.82 -11.87
C PRO A 47 -5.45 -4.24 -10.70
N PHE A 48 -4.63 -3.33 -10.15
CA PHE A 48 -3.77 -3.65 -9.00
C PHE A 48 -4.56 -3.74 -7.68
N VAL A 49 -5.69 -3.03 -7.56
CA VAL A 49 -6.64 -3.24 -6.46
C VAL A 49 -7.20 -4.66 -6.53
N ALA A 50 -7.61 -5.12 -7.71
CA ALA A 50 -8.11 -6.49 -7.89
C ALA A 50 -7.03 -7.54 -7.54
N ILE A 51 -5.79 -7.34 -8.00
CA ILE A 51 -4.65 -8.20 -7.64
C ILE A 51 -4.43 -8.21 -6.12
N GLY A 52 -4.44 -7.05 -5.47
CA GLY A 52 -4.28 -6.97 -4.03
C GLY A 52 -5.40 -7.65 -3.23
N LEU A 53 -6.64 -7.62 -3.72
CA LEU A 53 -7.75 -8.35 -3.11
C LEU A 53 -7.63 -9.86 -3.32
N ILE A 54 -7.18 -10.29 -4.48
CA ILE A 54 -6.90 -11.71 -4.73
C ILE A 54 -5.77 -12.20 -3.82
N ASP A 55 -4.69 -11.43 -3.70
CA ASP A 55 -3.57 -11.73 -2.81
C ASP A 55 -4.02 -11.82 -1.34
N LEU A 56 -4.88 -10.89 -0.88
CA LEU A 56 -5.50 -10.95 0.44
C LEU A 56 -6.25 -12.26 0.66
N LEU A 57 -7.10 -12.65 -0.30
CA LEU A 57 -7.93 -13.87 -0.17
C LEU A 57 -7.05 -15.12 -0.18
N LEU A 58 -6.05 -15.18 -1.05
CA LEU A 58 -5.09 -16.28 -1.11
C LEU A 58 -4.29 -16.37 0.19
N ALA A 59 -3.72 -15.25 0.67
CA ALA A 59 -2.95 -15.22 1.91
C ALA A 59 -3.81 -15.57 3.14
N THR A 60 -5.08 -15.14 3.16
CA THR A 60 -6.04 -15.50 4.22
C THR A 60 -6.38 -16.99 4.15
N GLY A 61 -6.58 -17.54 2.96
CA GLY A 61 -6.80 -18.97 2.75
C GLY A 61 -5.62 -19.81 3.23
N VAL A 62 -4.41 -19.45 2.83
CA VAL A 62 -3.17 -20.10 3.29
C VAL A 62 -3.02 -20.01 4.81
N ALA A 63 -3.26 -18.83 5.40
CA ALA A 63 -3.18 -18.65 6.84
C ALA A 63 -4.14 -19.57 7.60
N ARG A 64 -5.36 -19.73 7.08
CA ARG A 64 -6.40 -20.55 7.72
C ARG A 64 -6.18 -22.04 7.52
N TRP A 65 -5.87 -22.47 6.29
CA TRP A 65 -5.86 -23.90 5.92
C TRP A 65 -4.50 -24.55 6.16
N LEU A 66 -3.40 -23.84 5.90
CA LEU A 66 -2.06 -24.39 6.06
C LEU A 66 -1.50 -24.15 7.47
N PHE A 67 -1.74 -22.95 8.03
CA PHE A 67 -1.20 -22.56 9.34
C PHE A 67 -2.22 -22.66 10.48
N GLY A 68 -3.47 -23.04 10.20
CA GLY A 68 -4.51 -23.17 11.24
C GLY A 68 -4.84 -21.87 11.99
N VAL A 69 -4.52 -20.70 11.41
CA VAL A 69 -4.76 -19.42 12.08
C VAL A 69 -6.25 -19.13 12.06
N PRO A 70 -6.93 -19.00 13.23
CA PRO A 70 -8.36 -18.76 13.28
C PRO A 70 -8.70 -17.35 12.79
N LEU A 71 -9.63 -17.23 11.86
CA LEU A 71 -10.28 -15.97 11.51
C LEU A 71 -11.48 -15.79 12.43
N ARG A 72 -11.29 -15.08 13.54
CA ARG A 72 -12.36 -14.83 14.53
C ARG A 72 -13.28 -13.68 14.17
N GLY A 73 -12.80 -12.74 13.37
CA GLY A 73 -13.56 -11.56 12.94
C GLY A 73 -14.22 -11.73 11.58
N SER A 74 -14.84 -10.64 11.09
CA SER A 74 -15.55 -10.61 9.81
C SER A 74 -14.58 -10.49 8.63
N LEU A 75 -14.70 -11.38 7.64
CA LEU A 75 -13.98 -11.31 6.37
C LEU A 75 -14.32 -10.03 5.61
N THR A 76 -15.59 -9.62 5.63
CA THR A 76 -16.04 -8.38 4.97
C THR A 76 -15.33 -7.15 5.54
N LEU A 77 -15.18 -7.08 6.86
CA LEU A 77 -14.45 -5.99 7.52
C LEU A 77 -12.96 -6.03 7.13
N LEU A 78 -12.37 -7.22 7.06
CA LEU A 78 -10.99 -7.37 6.61
C LEU A 78 -10.80 -6.84 5.18
N VAL A 79 -11.68 -7.20 4.25
CA VAL A 79 -11.65 -6.71 2.86
C VAL A 79 -11.77 -5.19 2.80
N LEU A 80 -12.73 -4.60 3.52
CA LEU A 80 -12.94 -3.14 3.54
C LEU A 80 -11.72 -2.39 4.08
N LEU A 81 -11.14 -2.86 5.19
CA LEU A 81 -9.95 -2.23 5.77
C LEU A 81 -8.69 -2.47 4.93
N THR A 82 -8.64 -3.60 4.19
CA THR A 82 -7.59 -3.83 3.20
C THR A 82 -7.67 -2.85 2.05
N LEU A 83 -8.87 -2.48 1.58
CA LEU A 83 -9.01 -1.44 0.54
C LEU A 83 -8.38 -0.11 0.98
N LEU A 84 -8.52 0.28 2.25
CA LEU A 84 -7.84 1.46 2.78
C LEU A 84 -6.31 1.29 2.79
N TYR A 85 -5.83 0.09 3.08
CA TYR A 85 -4.39 -0.19 3.02
C TYR A 85 -3.86 -0.21 1.58
N LEU A 86 -4.63 -0.78 0.63
CA LEU A 86 -4.30 -0.75 -0.80
C LEU A 86 -4.19 0.69 -1.33
N LEU A 87 -5.03 1.60 -0.86
CA LEU A 87 -4.95 3.02 -1.16
C LEU A 87 -3.58 3.62 -0.80
N ASN A 88 -3.03 3.22 0.36
CA ASN A 88 -1.70 3.63 0.80
C ASN A 88 -0.59 3.03 -0.06
N THR A 89 -0.62 1.73 -0.29
CA THR A 89 0.41 1.02 -1.05
C THR A 89 0.45 1.45 -2.51
N LEU A 90 -0.72 1.66 -3.13
CA LEU A 90 -0.84 2.21 -4.48
C LEU A 90 -0.35 3.66 -4.56
N GLY A 91 -0.69 4.49 -3.57
CA GLY A 91 -0.19 5.85 -3.47
C GLY A 91 1.33 5.91 -3.37
N LEU A 92 1.95 5.02 -2.59
CA LEU A 92 3.41 4.87 -2.52
C LEU A 92 4.00 4.41 -3.85
N GLY A 93 3.42 3.40 -4.48
CA GLY A 93 3.87 2.91 -5.79
C GLY A 93 3.83 4.01 -6.86
N LEU A 94 2.73 4.79 -6.89
CA LEU A 94 2.60 5.93 -7.79
C LEU A 94 3.61 7.04 -7.46
N LEU A 95 3.88 7.33 -6.18
CA LEU A 95 4.92 8.28 -5.77
C LEU A 95 6.31 7.83 -6.26
N VAL A 96 6.66 6.56 -6.08
CA VAL A 96 7.92 6.00 -6.59
C VAL A 96 8.05 6.22 -8.08
N SER A 97 7.01 5.95 -8.87
CA SER A 97 7.04 6.12 -10.32
C SER A 97 7.33 7.57 -10.76
N THR A 98 7.05 8.56 -9.91
CA THR A 98 7.39 9.97 -10.18
C THR A 98 8.86 10.32 -9.87
N LEU A 99 9.56 9.50 -9.10
CA LEU A 99 10.92 9.75 -8.62
C LEU A 99 11.99 9.06 -9.47
N VAL A 100 11.61 8.05 -10.24
CA VAL A 100 12.52 7.17 -10.99
C VAL A 100 12.16 7.15 -12.47
N ASN A 101 13.13 6.74 -13.30
CA ASN A 101 12.98 6.77 -14.76
C ASN A 101 13.04 5.38 -15.40
N THR A 102 13.53 4.36 -14.70
CA THR A 102 13.62 2.99 -15.22
C THR A 102 12.93 1.99 -14.28
N GLN A 103 12.42 0.89 -14.84
CA GLN A 103 11.79 -0.17 -14.08
C GLN A 103 12.72 -0.77 -13.01
N GLN A 104 14.01 -0.90 -13.35
CA GLN A 104 15.02 -1.39 -12.42
C GLN A 104 15.18 -0.44 -11.22
N GLN A 105 15.24 0.88 -11.48
CA GLN A 105 15.27 1.88 -10.41
C GLN A 105 14.00 1.83 -9.57
N ALA A 106 12.81 1.67 -10.19
CA ALA A 106 11.55 1.55 -9.47
C ALA A 106 11.55 0.35 -8.50
N MET A 107 12.01 -0.80 -8.96
CA MET A 107 12.11 -2.00 -8.14
C MET A 107 13.09 -1.81 -6.97
N MET A 108 14.31 -1.32 -7.25
CA MET A 108 15.32 -1.10 -6.22
C MET A 108 14.89 -0.03 -5.20
N PHE A 109 14.33 1.08 -5.67
CA PHE A 109 13.85 2.14 -4.78
C PHE A 109 12.71 1.66 -3.89
N SER A 110 11.73 0.95 -4.46
CA SER A 110 10.62 0.36 -3.71
C SER A 110 11.10 -0.64 -2.65
N ALA A 111 12.02 -1.54 -3.03
CA ALA A 111 12.51 -2.57 -2.13
C ALA A 111 13.38 -2.01 -1.01
N PHE A 112 14.39 -1.19 -1.33
CA PHE A 112 15.38 -0.77 -0.35
C PHE A 112 15.03 0.53 0.37
N VAL A 113 14.46 1.52 -0.32
CA VAL A 113 14.21 2.84 0.26
C VAL A 113 12.87 2.89 0.98
N ILE A 114 11.87 2.13 0.52
CA ILE A 114 10.54 2.15 1.13
C ILE A 114 10.25 0.89 1.93
N MET A 115 10.35 -0.29 1.33
CA MET A 115 9.93 -1.53 1.99
C MET A 115 10.77 -1.86 3.22
N VAL A 116 12.11 -1.74 3.13
CA VAL A 116 12.99 -2.07 4.26
C VAL A 116 12.70 -1.18 5.49
N PRO A 117 12.68 0.16 5.40
CA PRO A 117 12.29 0.99 6.54
C PRO A 117 10.88 0.71 7.04
N MET A 118 9.90 0.48 6.15
CA MET A 118 8.53 0.19 6.57
C MET A 118 8.42 -1.10 7.36
N ILE A 119 9.17 -2.14 7.00
CA ILE A 119 9.21 -3.40 7.74
C ILE A 119 9.76 -3.18 9.16
N TYR A 120 10.88 -2.49 9.28
CA TYR A 120 11.50 -2.23 10.58
C TYR A 120 10.66 -1.30 11.46
N LEU A 121 10.07 -0.26 10.88
CA LEU A 121 9.29 0.75 11.61
C LEU A 121 7.83 0.34 11.85
N SER A 122 7.36 -0.77 11.31
CA SER A 122 5.98 -1.24 11.46
C SER A 122 5.64 -1.83 12.82
N GLY A 123 6.65 -2.14 13.65
CA GLY A 123 6.44 -2.88 14.89
C GLY A 123 6.19 -4.39 14.68
N LEU A 124 6.48 -4.91 13.48
CA LEU A 124 6.31 -6.34 13.18
C LEU A 124 7.51 -7.17 13.62
N ILE A 125 8.73 -6.65 13.44
CA ILE A 125 9.99 -7.32 13.81
C ILE A 125 10.44 -6.85 15.19
N PHE A 126 10.51 -5.53 15.39
CA PHE A 126 10.90 -4.93 16.67
C PHE A 126 9.72 -4.20 17.29
N PRO A 127 9.39 -4.45 18.58
CA PRO A 127 8.38 -3.69 19.29
C PRO A 127 8.70 -2.19 19.25
N ILE A 128 7.72 -1.36 18.90
CA ILE A 128 7.89 0.10 18.78
C ILE A 128 8.32 0.71 20.11
N GLU A 129 7.87 0.14 21.23
CA GLU A 129 8.17 0.57 22.59
C GLU A 129 9.67 0.54 22.91
N ASN A 130 10.43 -0.34 22.24
CA ASN A 130 11.88 -0.49 22.43
C ASN A 130 12.69 0.45 21.51
N MET A 131 12.04 1.25 20.67
CA MET A 131 12.71 2.19 19.77
C MET A 131 12.99 3.53 20.48
N PRO A 132 14.05 4.27 20.09
CA PRO A 132 14.26 5.65 20.54
C PRO A 132 13.03 6.52 20.24
N HIS A 133 12.71 7.46 21.14
CA HIS A 133 11.49 8.28 21.03
C HIS A 133 11.34 9.01 19.69
N ALA A 134 12.43 9.50 19.12
CA ALA A 134 12.44 10.13 17.80
C ALA A 134 11.97 9.19 16.68
N ILE A 135 12.35 7.91 16.75
CA ILE A 135 11.94 6.89 15.77
C ILE A 135 10.48 6.50 15.98
N GLN A 136 10.01 6.44 17.24
CA GLN A 136 8.61 6.16 17.53
C GLN A 136 7.66 7.16 16.84
N ILE A 137 8.03 8.44 16.79
CA ILE A 137 7.25 9.48 16.10
C ILE A 137 7.16 9.18 14.60
N VAL A 138 8.25 8.75 13.97
CA VAL A 138 8.27 8.42 12.54
C VAL A 138 7.36 7.22 12.23
N THR A 139 7.20 6.26 13.17
CA THR A 139 6.33 5.10 12.94
C THR A 139 4.86 5.45 12.74
N TYR A 140 4.40 6.63 13.21
CA TYR A 140 3.03 7.09 12.95
C TYR A 140 2.75 7.39 11.47
N ALA A 141 3.77 7.67 10.67
CA ALA A 141 3.64 7.86 9.23
C ALA A 141 3.68 6.53 8.43
N VAL A 142 3.86 5.39 9.10
CA VAL A 142 4.03 4.08 8.47
C VAL A 142 2.69 3.33 8.37
N PRO A 143 2.08 3.18 7.18
CA PRO A 143 0.77 2.55 7.03
C PRO A 143 0.75 1.07 7.47
N VAL A 144 1.87 0.36 7.30
CA VAL A 144 2.02 -1.06 7.71
C VAL A 144 1.75 -1.25 9.19
N ARG A 145 2.09 -0.29 10.06
CA ARG A 145 1.83 -0.31 11.50
C ARG A 145 0.33 -0.50 11.80
N TYR A 146 -0.50 0.35 11.21
CA TYR A 146 -1.95 0.33 11.43
C TYR A 146 -2.59 -0.92 10.83
N TYR A 147 -2.17 -1.29 9.63
CA TYR A 147 -2.69 -2.48 8.98
C TYR A 147 -2.29 -3.77 9.71
N ALA A 148 -1.10 -3.83 10.30
CA ALA A 148 -0.69 -4.94 11.15
C ALA A 148 -1.58 -5.08 12.40
N ASN A 149 -1.97 -3.96 13.02
CA ASN A 149 -2.91 -3.95 14.13
C ASN A 149 -4.31 -4.43 13.70
N ILE A 150 -4.79 -3.98 12.55
CA ILE A 150 -6.06 -4.41 11.96
C ILE A 150 -6.07 -5.94 11.75
N ILE A 151 -5.04 -6.49 11.10
CA ILE A 151 -4.94 -7.93 10.87
C ILE A 151 -4.95 -8.70 12.19
N ARG A 152 -4.11 -8.31 13.15
CA ARG A 152 -4.07 -8.95 14.47
C ARG A 152 -5.41 -8.85 15.21
N GLY A 153 -6.06 -7.69 15.12
CA GLY A 153 -7.38 -7.46 15.71
C GLY A 153 -8.45 -8.39 15.14
N ILE A 154 -8.53 -8.48 13.81
CA ILE A 154 -9.55 -9.30 13.14
C ILE A 154 -9.26 -10.79 13.29
N PHE A 155 -8.03 -11.24 13.04
CA PHE A 155 -7.71 -12.67 13.08
C PHE A 155 -7.72 -13.24 14.49
N LEU A 156 -7.06 -12.58 15.45
CA LEU A 156 -6.81 -13.16 16.78
C LEU A 156 -7.87 -12.77 17.81
N ARG A 157 -8.33 -11.51 17.77
CA ARG A 157 -9.24 -10.96 18.77
C ARG A 157 -10.69 -10.93 18.30
N GLY A 158 -10.97 -11.06 17.00
CA GLY A 158 -12.32 -10.91 16.45
C GLY A 158 -12.84 -9.47 16.58
N SER A 159 -11.95 -8.49 16.63
CA SER A 159 -12.29 -7.08 16.84
C SER A 159 -13.17 -6.55 15.70
N GLY A 160 -14.23 -5.84 16.05
CA GLY A 160 -15.10 -5.11 15.12
C GLY A 160 -14.57 -3.71 14.79
N LEU A 161 -15.31 -3.03 13.92
CA LEU A 161 -14.96 -1.65 13.49
C LEU A 161 -14.91 -0.67 14.67
N ALA A 162 -15.71 -0.87 15.72
CA ALA A 162 -15.72 -0.03 16.91
C ALA A 162 -14.38 0.03 17.66
N VAL A 163 -13.51 -0.97 17.47
CA VAL A 163 -12.16 -1.00 18.06
C VAL A 163 -11.11 -0.55 17.03
N LEU A 164 -11.32 -0.85 15.75
CA LEU A 164 -10.33 -0.64 14.68
C LEU A 164 -10.48 0.71 13.95
N TRP A 165 -11.46 1.53 14.31
CA TRP A 165 -11.71 2.82 13.65
C TRP A 165 -10.53 3.80 13.70
N PRO A 166 -9.67 3.87 14.78
CA PRO A 166 -8.54 4.78 14.78
C PRO A 166 -7.49 4.38 13.74
N ASP A 167 -7.22 3.06 13.62
CA ASP A 167 -6.30 2.53 12.61
C ASP A 167 -6.85 2.74 11.19
N ALA A 168 -8.17 2.59 11.00
CA ALA A 168 -8.85 2.85 9.73
C ALA A 168 -8.76 4.32 9.31
N LEU A 169 -9.00 5.26 10.24
CA LEU A 169 -8.85 6.70 9.99
C LEU A 169 -7.41 7.09 9.67
N ALA A 170 -6.44 6.53 10.37
CA ALA A 170 -5.03 6.76 10.10
C ALA A 170 -4.68 6.31 8.67
N LEU A 171 -5.11 5.10 8.26
CA LEU A 171 -4.91 4.61 6.90
C LEU A 171 -5.61 5.49 5.86
N LEU A 172 -6.83 5.95 6.12
CA LEU A 172 -7.54 6.85 5.22
C LEU A 172 -6.80 8.17 5.06
N GLY A 173 -6.35 8.78 6.16
CA GLY A 173 -5.61 10.05 6.16
C GLY A 173 -4.28 9.94 5.42
N ILE A 174 -3.46 8.94 5.75
CA ILE A 174 -2.17 8.72 5.09
C ILE A 174 -2.37 8.39 3.60
N GLY A 175 -3.32 7.50 3.27
CA GLY A 175 -3.59 7.10 1.89
C GLY A 175 -4.06 8.26 1.01
N THR A 176 -4.97 9.10 1.50
CA THR A 176 -5.43 10.29 0.78
C THR A 176 -4.29 11.31 0.59
N LEU A 177 -3.45 11.50 1.62
CA LEU A 177 -2.27 12.35 1.51
C LEU A 177 -1.29 11.83 0.46
N LEU A 178 -0.95 10.54 0.48
CA LEU A 178 -0.05 9.93 -0.46
C LEU A 178 -0.56 10.01 -1.90
N LEU A 179 -1.84 9.72 -2.14
CA LEU A 179 -2.43 9.84 -3.47
C LEU A 179 -2.50 11.28 -3.97
N THR A 180 -2.82 12.23 -3.11
CA THR A 180 -2.83 13.64 -3.50
C THR A 180 -1.43 14.16 -3.82
N LEU A 181 -0.42 13.77 -3.05
CA LEU A 181 0.97 14.11 -3.34
C LEU A 181 1.44 13.47 -4.66
N ALA A 182 1.14 12.18 -4.84
CA ALA A 182 1.47 11.46 -6.06
C ALA A 182 0.80 12.07 -7.29
N SER A 183 -0.49 12.38 -7.22
CA SER A 183 -1.24 12.95 -8.33
C SER A 183 -0.76 14.36 -8.71
N ARG A 184 -0.46 15.21 -7.73
CA ARG A 184 0.11 16.55 -7.97
C ARG A 184 1.49 16.48 -8.61
N ARG A 185 2.33 15.55 -8.17
CA ARG A 185 3.68 15.38 -8.71
C ARG A 185 3.65 14.73 -10.09
N PHE A 186 2.73 13.81 -10.33
CA PHE A 186 2.51 13.19 -11.63
C PHE A 186 2.13 14.25 -12.68
N ARG A 187 1.25 15.20 -12.34
CA ARG A 187 0.88 16.31 -13.21
C ARG A 187 2.07 17.21 -13.59
N LYS A 188 2.96 17.52 -12.62
CA LYS A 188 4.16 18.34 -12.88
C LYS A 188 5.25 17.63 -13.68
N SER A 189 5.22 16.30 -13.76
CA SER A 189 6.17 15.52 -14.57
C SER A 189 5.72 15.41 -16.05
N LEU A 190 4.55 15.96 -16.35
CA LEU A 190 3.94 15.98 -17.68
C LEU A 190 4.02 17.37 -18.34
N ASP A 191 4.31 18.44 -17.56
CA ASP A 191 4.66 19.79 -18.01
C ASP A 191 6.20 19.90 -18.17
#